data_2940632b97662e9cec3fc26d243dbbeb
#
_entry.id   2940632b97662e9cec3fc26d243dbbeb
#
_cell.length_a   1.000
_cell.length_b   1.000
_cell.length_c   1.000
_cell.angle_alpha   90.00
_cell.angle_beta   90.00
_cell.angle_gamma   90.00
#
_symmetry.space_group_name_H-M   'P 1'
#
loop_
_entity.id
_entity.type
_entity.pdbx_description
1 polymer ?
#
loop_
_entity_poly.entity_id
_entity_poly.type
_entity_poly.pdbx_seq_one_letter_code
_entity_poly.pdbx_strand_id
1 'polypeptide(L)'
;MRILLKIVLTSSLVSIMTIRGQDFMTDKNNYDILIQNGTIIDGSGNPGFRADILVMGEQIVQIGDVDPESITVKQIIDATDMVVTPGFIDNHAHGNPLRTPEFKNFSAMGVTTIFLGQDGVSRENISEWMNDVDAAALGINIGTYVGHGSIRNQAGVELDPEPSYRDRRKMARLVDEALNAGCFGLSTGLEYQPGSFSKLNELIAIARPVGKRVGVISSHTRNEDDEVVQNSIAELIEQGERGNCAVNISHLKVVYGHGGARAEEILQQMHDARQRGVSVTADMYPYLASYTGIGIVFPDWAKPPFNYEEVVRTQRDELASYLHKRINKRNGPEATLFGTAPWAGKTLKQVATELGKSFEDVLIDDIGPKGASGAYFVMDQELQDRLFLDPHIMAGSDGSPTMRHPRGYGSFAKVIRYYVNEKKLLTLEEAIFKMSGLPAMTVGLVEQKRGLIKEGFFADILVFDSDHIKDMATFENPHELASGFDRVIINGKNVRSEGEFTEQRPGKMLRKR
;
A
#
# COMPACT_ATOMS: atom_id res chain seq x y z
N MET A 1 -9.65 75.90 16.61
CA MET A 1 -8.67 76.34 15.59
C MET A 1 -8.83 75.39 14.39
N ARG A 2 -9.56 75.86 13.38
CA ARG A 2 -9.92 75.09 12.17
C ARG A 2 -8.81 75.27 11.13
N ILE A 3 -8.25 74.18 10.62
CA ILE A 3 -7.34 74.19 9.49
C ILE A 3 -8.09 73.54 8.32
N LEU A 4 -8.35 74.36 7.30
CA LEU A 4 -8.89 73.93 5.99
C LEU A 4 -7.80 73.26 5.17
N LEU A 5 -8.08 72.11 4.61
CA LEU A 5 -7.24 71.46 3.60
C LEU A 5 -7.85 71.70 2.21
N LYS A 6 -7.11 72.41 1.34
CA LYS A 6 -7.48 72.66 -0.06
C LYS A 6 -7.18 71.42 -0.90
N ILE A 7 -8.20 70.91 -1.57
CA ILE A 7 -8.06 69.88 -2.62
C ILE A 7 -7.76 70.58 -3.95
N VAL A 8 -6.63 70.25 -4.56
CA VAL A 8 -6.27 70.67 -5.92
C VAL A 8 -6.68 69.52 -6.85
N LEU A 9 -7.66 69.77 -7.73
CA LEU A 9 -8.01 68.87 -8.83
C LEU A 9 -7.05 69.15 -10.01
N THR A 10 -6.25 68.15 -10.36
CA THR A 10 -5.54 68.12 -11.64
C THR A 10 -6.30 67.22 -12.63
N SER A 11 -6.83 67.79 -13.65
CA SER A 11 -7.47 67.12 -14.78
C SER A 11 -6.42 66.43 -15.66
N SER A 12 -6.40 65.11 -15.66
CA SER A 12 -5.62 64.31 -16.62
C SER A 12 -6.53 63.90 -17.78
N LEU A 13 -6.22 64.36 -18.96
CA LEU A 13 -6.81 63.90 -20.22
C LEU A 13 -6.51 62.41 -20.41
N VAL A 14 -7.52 61.56 -20.44
CA VAL A 14 -7.42 60.17 -20.87
C VAL A 14 -7.55 60.12 -22.39
N SER A 15 -6.43 59.88 -23.08
CA SER A 15 -6.43 59.50 -24.50
C SER A 15 -6.99 58.08 -24.65
N ILE A 16 -8.17 57.97 -25.23
CA ILE A 16 -8.74 56.71 -25.66
C ILE A 16 -7.98 56.22 -26.90
N MET A 17 -6.99 55.36 -26.71
CA MET A 17 -6.44 54.55 -27.79
C MET A 17 -7.44 53.46 -28.15
N THR A 18 -8.06 53.55 -29.28
CA THR A 18 -8.83 52.47 -29.91
C THR A 18 -7.86 51.38 -30.33
N ILE A 19 -7.71 50.36 -29.47
CA ILE A 19 -7.01 49.12 -29.84
C ILE A 19 -7.96 48.39 -30.80
N ARG A 20 -7.61 48.41 -32.10
CA ARG A 20 -8.21 47.50 -33.09
C ARG A 20 -8.02 46.08 -32.57
N GLY A 21 -9.12 45.34 -32.50
CA GLY A 21 -9.11 43.91 -32.18
C GLY A 21 -8.16 43.18 -33.14
N GLN A 22 -7.02 42.77 -32.63
CA GLN A 22 -6.36 41.61 -33.18
C GLN A 22 -7.26 40.44 -32.84
N ASP A 23 -7.79 39.79 -33.86
CA ASP A 23 -8.32 38.44 -33.76
C ASP A 23 -7.22 37.60 -33.12
N PHE A 24 -7.34 37.36 -31.82
CA PHE A 24 -6.71 36.23 -31.21
C PHE A 24 -7.35 35.03 -31.89
N MET A 25 -6.73 34.55 -32.95
CA MET A 25 -6.89 33.16 -33.35
C MET A 25 -6.62 32.37 -32.06
N THR A 26 -7.67 31.91 -31.41
CA THR A 26 -7.60 30.97 -30.32
C THR A 26 -6.87 29.79 -30.90
N ASP A 27 -5.57 29.64 -30.54
CA ASP A 27 -4.90 28.35 -30.70
C ASP A 27 -5.86 27.32 -30.09
N LYS A 28 -6.46 26.48 -30.95
CA LYS A 28 -7.32 25.41 -30.44
C LYS A 28 -6.45 24.66 -29.45
N ASN A 29 -6.78 24.76 -28.17
CA ASN A 29 -6.03 24.09 -27.12
C ASN A 29 -5.85 22.63 -27.50
N ASN A 30 -4.60 22.21 -27.64
CA ASN A 30 -4.25 20.83 -27.97
C ASN A 30 -4.29 19.99 -26.70
N TYR A 31 -5.28 19.13 -26.61
CA TYR A 31 -5.42 18.19 -25.50
C TYR A 31 -4.85 16.82 -25.87
N ASP A 32 -4.47 16.04 -24.86
CA ASP A 32 -3.88 14.74 -25.10
C ASP A 32 -4.96 13.64 -25.16
N ILE A 33 -5.88 13.62 -24.19
CA ILE A 33 -6.91 12.57 -24.07
C ILE A 33 -8.25 13.22 -23.73
N LEU A 34 -9.30 12.77 -24.40
CA LEU A 34 -10.69 13.00 -24.03
C LEU A 34 -11.36 11.65 -23.74
N ILE A 35 -11.85 11.47 -22.52
CA ILE A 35 -12.65 10.28 -22.12
C ILE A 35 -14.10 10.70 -22.08
N GLN A 36 -14.94 10.07 -22.89
CA GLN A 36 -16.36 10.43 -23.07
C GLN A 36 -17.31 9.30 -22.65
N ASN A 37 -18.54 9.67 -22.35
CA ASN A 37 -19.71 8.80 -22.16
C ASN A 37 -19.61 7.86 -20.92
N GLY A 38 -18.56 7.94 -20.12
CA GLY A 38 -18.37 7.05 -18.96
C GLY A 38 -19.16 7.49 -17.72
N THR A 39 -19.35 6.56 -16.78
CA THR A 39 -19.77 6.89 -15.43
C THR A 39 -18.54 7.11 -14.56
N ILE A 40 -18.36 8.34 -14.09
CA ILE A 40 -17.23 8.71 -13.22
C ILE A 40 -17.55 8.31 -11.78
N ILE A 41 -16.66 7.52 -11.16
CA ILE A 41 -16.63 7.27 -9.73
C ILE A 41 -15.34 7.90 -9.22
N ASP A 42 -15.44 9.08 -8.62
CA ASP A 42 -14.33 10.01 -8.42
C ASP A 42 -13.34 9.63 -7.30
N GLY A 43 -13.59 8.53 -6.60
CA GLY A 43 -12.75 8.05 -5.48
C GLY A 43 -13.07 8.69 -4.13
N SER A 44 -14.06 9.57 -4.04
CA SER A 44 -14.48 10.20 -2.77
C SER A 44 -15.41 9.34 -1.92
N GLY A 45 -15.98 8.26 -2.51
CA GLY A 45 -17.06 7.46 -1.92
C GLY A 45 -18.46 8.01 -2.20
N ASN A 46 -18.58 9.11 -2.93
CA ASN A 46 -19.86 9.65 -3.38
C ASN A 46 -20.42 8.84 -4.57
N PRO A 47 -21.75 8.91 -4.83
CA PRO A 47 -22.34 8.27 -5.99
C PRO A 47 -21.71 8.70 -7.31
N GLY A 48 -21.58 7.75 -8.24
CA GLY A 48 -21.09 8.00 -9.59
C GLY A 48 -21.98 8.99 -10.38
N PHE A 49 -21.38 9.70 -11.33
CA PHE A 49 -22.04 10.66 -12.20
C PHE A 49 -21.52 10.59 -13.64
N ARG A 50 -22.29 11.05 -14.61
CA ARG A 50 -21.87 11.12 -16.02
C ARG A 50 -21.23 12.46 -16.34
N ALA A 51 -20.05 12.42 -16.92
CA ALA A 51 -19.34 13.57 -17.49
C ALA A 51 -18.18 13.07 -18.34
N ASP A 52 -17.62 13.97 -19.17
CA ASP A 52 -16.40 13.73 -19.91
C ASP A 52 -15.19 14.22 -19.09
N ILE A 53 -14.01 13.66 -19.36
CA ILE A 53 -12.75 14.06 -18.75
C ILE A 53 -11.78 14.46 -19.82
N LEU A 54 -11.22 15.67 -19.71
CA LEU A 54 -10.20 16.20 -20.60
C LEU A 54 -8.84 16.23 -19.90
N VAL A 55 -7.84 15.64 -20.55
CA VAL A 55 -6.47 15.53 -20.03
C VAL A 55 -5.51 16.30 -20.91
N MET A 56 -4.64 17.10 -20.30
CA MET A 56 -3.55 17.80 -20.96
C MET A 56 -2.24 17.58 -20.16
N GLY A 57 -1.23 17.06 -20.80
CA GLY A 57 0.00 16.65 -20.14
C GLY A 57 -0.27 15.55 -19.11
N GLU A 58 0.03 15.83 -17.87
CA GLU A 58 -0.14 14.89 -16.77
C GLU A 58 -1.41 15.15 -15.95
N GLN A 59 -2.24 16.13 -16.31
CA GLN A 59 -3.33 16.62 -15.46
C GLN A 59 -4.70 16.49 -16.11
N ILE A 60 -5.71 16.26 -15.28
CA ILE A 60 -7.12 16.44 -15.59
C ILE A 60 -7.37 17.95 -15.61
N VAL A 61 -7.77 18.50 -16.76
CA VAL A 61 -7.96 19.93 -16.93
C VAL A 61 -9.42 20.37 -16.96
N GLN A 62 -10.33 19.45 -17.27
CA GLN A 62 -11.77 19.70 -17.27
C GLN A 62 -12.56 18.43 -16.99
N ILE A 63 -13.65 18.57 -16.26
CA ILE A 63 -14.68 17.54 -16.04
C ILE A 63 -16.03 18.18 -16.35
N GLY A 64 -16.81 17.61 -17.28
CA GLY A 64 -18.11 18.14 -17.70
C GLY A 64 -18.39 17.77 -19.15
N ASP A 65 -19.40 18.40 -19.74
CA ASP A 65 -19.72 18.19 -21.15
C ASP A 65 -18.63 18.82 -22.03
N VAL A 66 -18.04 18.03 -22.93
CA VAL A 66 -17.00 18.46 -23.85
C VAL A 66 -17.47 18.22 -25.29
N ASP A 67 -17.59 19.28 -26.08
CA ASP A 67 -17.83 19.15 -27.52
C ASP A 67 -16.50 18.84 -28.25
N PRO A 68 -16.32 17.62 -28.76
CA PRO A 68 -15.07 17.23 -29.41
C PRO A 68 -14.79 18.00 -30.72
N GLU A 69 -15.82 18.59 -31.34
CA GLU A 69 -15.64 19.41 -32.56
C GLU A 69 -15.08 20.79 -32.24
N SER A 70 -15.26 21.25 -31.00
CA SER A 70 -14.77 22.57 -30.54
C SER A 70 -13.29 22.61 -30.17
N ILE A 71 -12.66 21.43 -29.99
CA ILE A 71 -11.27 21.29 -29.51
C ILE A 71 -10.41 20.48 -30.47
N THR A 72 -9.10 20.45 -30.23
CA THR A 72 -8.18 19.52 -30.86
C THR A 72 -7.70 18.54 -29.79
N VAL A 73 -7.93 17.24 -30.00
CA VAL A 73 -7.52 16.18 -29.06
C VAL A 73 -6.77 15.10 -29.81
N LYS A 74 -5.69 14.56 -29.21
CA LYS A 74 -4.87 13.52 -29.86
C LYS A 74 -5.53 12.14 -29.82
N GLN A 75 -6.27 11.85 -28.74
CA GLN A 75 -6.94 10.58 -28.52
C GLN A 75 -8.31 10.77 -27.87
N ILE A 76 -9.33 10.13 -28.42
CA ILE A 76 -10.65 10.00 -27.81
C ILE A 76 -10.81 8.57 -27.32
N ILE A 77 -11.25 8.42 -26.07
CA ILE A 77 -11.60 7.15 -25.45
C ILE A 77 -13.11 7.16 -25.21
N ASP A 78 -13.83 6.30 -25.89
CA ASP A 78 -15.26 6.08 -25.64
C ASP A 78 -15.40 5.09 -24.46
N ALA A 79 -15.94 5.57 -23.36
CA ALA A 79 -16.19 4.80 -22.13
C ALA A 79 -17.68 4.47 -21.96
N THR A 80 -18.43 4.38 -23.08
CA THR A 80 -19.85 3.98 -23.04
C THR A 80 -19.99 2.64 -22.30
N ASP A 81 -20.93 2.59 -21.36
CA ASP A 81 -21.21 1.45 -20.46
C ASP A 81 -20.02 1.03 -19.55
N MET A 82 -18.99 1.87 -19.45
CA MET A 82 -17.85 1.66 -18.57
C MET A 82 -17.83 2.67 -17.41
N VAL A 83 -17.07 2.34 -16.39
CA VAL A 83 -16.76 3.25 -15.29
C VAL A 83 -15.37 3.86 -15.49
N VAL A 84 -15.25 5.13 -15.08
CA VAL A 84 -13.99 5.89 -15.08
C VAL A 84 -13.65 6.23 -13.64
N THR A 85 -12.51 5.74 -13.15
CA THR A 85 -12.11 5.88 -11.74
C THR A 85 -10.70 6.41 -11.62
N PRO A 86 -10.29 6.95 -10.45
CA PRO A 86 -8.87 7.19 -10.21
C PRO A 86 -8.12 5.86 -10.23
N GLY A 87 -6.85 5.91 -10.59
CA GLY A 87 -5.94 4.78 -10.47
C GLY A 87 -5.80 4.34 -9.02
N PHE A 88 -5.76 3.03 -8.79
CA PHE A 88 -5.68 2.47 -7.44
C PHE A 88 -4.31 2.72 -6.81
N ILE A 89 -4.30 2.85 -5.48
CA ILE A 89 -3.12 3.11 -4.67
C ILE A 89 -2.95 1.95 -3.69
N ASP A 90 -1.85 1.23 -3.82
CA ASP A 90 -1.47 0.16 -2.91
C ASP A 90 -0.52 0.71 -1.84
N ASN A 91 -1.07 0.95 -0.64
CA ASN A 91 -0.31 1.48 0.48
C ASN A 91 0.66 0.47 1.09
N HIS A 92 0.57 -0.81 0.70
CA HIS A 92 1.40 -1.89 1.22
C HIS A 92 1.84 -2.84 0.11
N ALA A 93 3.01 -2.58 -0.45
CA ALA A 93 3.58 -3.39 -1.51
C ALA A 93 5.08 -3.65 -1.27
N HIS A 94 5.58 -4.68 -1.93
CA HIS A 94 6.98 -5.10 -1.93
C HIS A 94 7.54 -5.18 -3.35
N GLY A 95 8.85 -5.08 -3.48
CA GLY A 95 9.53 -5.21 -4.76
C GLY A 95 10.82 -4.40 -4.86
N ASN A 96 11.49 -4.54 -5.99
CA ASN A 96 12.69 -3.78 -6.28
C ASN A 96 12.55 -3.07 -7.64
N PRO A 97 12.27 -1.76 -7.66
CA PRO A 97 12.03 -1.00 -8.89
C PRO A 97 13.24 -0.96 -9.83
N LEU A 98 14.44 -1.19 -9.32
CA LEU A 98 15.65 -1.26 -10.15
C LEU A 98 15.82 -2.63 -10.85
N ARG A 99 15.02 -3.65 -10.47
CA ARG A 99 15.02 -4.97 -11.09
C ARG A 99 13.76 -5.26 -11.89
N THR A 100 12.63 -4.72 -11.45
CA THR A 100 11.31 -4.91 -12.07
C THR A 100 10.61 -3.55 -12.21
N PRO A 101 11.16 -2.61 -13.00
CA PRO A 101 10.64 -1.23 -13.07
C PRO A 101 9.23 -1.14 -13.66
N GLU A 102 8.81 -2.13 -14.45
CA GLU A 102 7.49 -2.13 -15.08
C GLU A 102 6.35 -2.35 -14.08
N PHE A 103 6.54 -3.19 -13.08
CA PHE A 103 5.51 -3.59 -12.11
C PHE A 103 4.17 -3.97 -12.79
N LYS A 104 4.24 -4.76 -13.87
CA LYS A 104 3.07 -5.15 -14.68
C LYS A 104 1.97 -5.83 -13.88
N ASN A 105 2.33 -6.62 -12.86
CA ASN A 105 1.37 -7.26 -11.97
C ASN A 105 0.47 -6.25 -11.27
N PHE A 106 0.99 -5.10 -10.83
CA PHE A 106 0.21 -4.05 -10.18
C PHE A 106 -0.66 -3.30 -11.19
N SER A 107 -0.11 -2.83 -12.30
CA SER A 107 -0.90 -2.14 -13.31
C SER A 107 -1.95 -3.04 -13.98
N ALA A 108 -1.72 -4.37 -14.05
CA ALA A 108 -2.72 -5.32 -14.52
C ALA A 108 -3.98 -5.35 -13.64
N MET A 109 -3.88 -5.09 -12.35
CA MET A 109 -5.01 -5.02 -11.42
C MET A 109 -5.45 -3.57 -11.10
N GLY A 110 -5.09 -2.60 -11.96
CA GLY A 110 -5.51 -1.21 -11.86
C GLY A 110 -4.70 -0.34 -10.90
N VAL A 111 -3.63 -0.85 -10.30
CA VAL A 111 -2.78 -0.09 -9.38
C VAL A 111 -1.82 0.80 -10.17
N THR A 112 -1.90 2.10 -9.93
CA THR A 112 -1.08 3.14 -10.56
C THR A 112 0.00 3.70 -9.66
N THR A 113 -0.13 3.46 -8.35
CA THR A 113 0.81 3.92 -7.32
C THR A 113 0.98 2.85 -6.25
N ILE A 114 2.23 2.53 -5.90
CA ILE A 114 2.56 1.62 -4.79
C ILE A 114 3.43 2.30 -3.75
N PHE A 115 3.37 1.80 -2.51
CA PHE A 115 4.25 2.22 -1.42
C PHE A 115 5.16 1.08 -0.98
N LEU A 116 6.47 1.30 -1.13
CA LEU A 116 7.53 0.38 -0.72
C LEU A 116 8.13 0.76 0.65
N GLY A 117 9.09 -0.02 1.11
CA GLY A 117 9.73 0.22 2.41
C GLY A 117 8.87 -0.25 3.58
N GLN A 118 8.11 -1.32 3.38
CA GLN A 118 7.19 -1.90 4.37
C GLN A 118 7.89 -2.81 5.39
N ASP A 119 7.19 -3.19 6.45
CA ASP A 119 7.58 -4.16 7.48
C ASP A 119 8.92 -3.87 8.13
N GLY A 120 9.22 -2.58 8.29
CA GLY A 120 10.45 -2.12 8.92
C GLY A 120 11.71 -2.24 8.06
N VAL A 121 11.59 -2.52 6.76
CA VAL A 121 12.73 -2.71 5.85
C VAL A 121 12.74 -1.66 4.74
N SER A 122 13.80 -0.87 4.66
CA SER A 122 14.04 0.09 3.58
C SER A 122 15.50 0.08 3.13
N ARG A 123 15.83 0.86 2.10
CA ARG A 123 17.22 1.07 1.70
C ARG A 123 17.93 1.98 2.69
N GLU A 124 19.23 1.75 2.89
CA GLU A 124 20.04 2.53 3.84
C GLU A 124 20.22 3.98 3.36
N ASN A 125 20.69 4.17 2.13
CA ASN A 125 20.87 5.49 1.52
C ASN A 125 19.59 5.90 0.78
N ILE A 126 18.52 6.17 1.53
CA ILE A 126 17.18 6.35 0.96
C ILE A 126 17.12 7.46 -0.10
N SER A 127 17.81 8.58 0.11
CA SER A 127 17.84 9.71 -0.82
C SER A 127 18.50 9.34 -2.16
N GLU A 128 19.62 8.66 -2.11
CA GLU A 128 20.33 8.17 -3.29
C GLU A 128 19.50 7.15 -4.05
N TRP A 129 18.96 6.16 -3.32
CA TRP A 129 18.07 5.16 -3.90
C TRP A 129 16.85 5.78 -4.57
N MET A 130 16.22 6.79 -3.98
CA MET A 130 15.10 7.51 -4.60
C MET A 130 15.50 8.19 -5.92
N ASN A 131 16.73 8.70 -6.01
CA ASN A 131 17.25 9.29 -7.25
C ASN A 131 17.51 8.23 -8.32
N ASP A 132 18.06 7.08 -7.93
CA ASP A 132 18.27 5.95 -8.85
C ASP A 132 16.94 5.42 -9.39
N VAL A 133 15.91 5.34 -8.53
CA VAL A 133 14.56 4.93 -8.91
C VAL A 133 13.91 5.95 -9.84
N ASP A 134 14.10 7.23 -9.61
CA ASP A 134 13.59 8.31 -10.48
C ASP A 134 14.24 8.26 -11.88
N ALA A 135 15.52 7.85 -11.95
CA ALA A 135 16.23 7.69 -13.21
C ALA A 135 15.82 6.41 -13.98
N ALA A 136 15.17 5.46 -13.31
CA ALA A 136 14.62 4.28 -13.95
C ALA A 136 13.29 4.60 -14.64
N ALA A 137 13.07 4.06 -15.83
CA ALA A 137 11.79 4.20 -16.51
C ALA A 137 10.73 3.32 -15.81
N LEU A 138 9.94 3.91 -14.93
CA LEU A 138 8.96 3.21 -14.11
C LEU A 138 7.62 3.03 -14.85
N GLY A 139 7.03 1.85 -14.72
CA GLY A 139 5.68 1.58 -15.23
C GLY A 139 4.59 2.25 -14.40
N ILE A 140 4.79 2.40 -13.10
CA ILE A 140 3.83 2.96 -12.11
C ILE A 140 4.53 3.96 -11.18
N ASN A 141 3.75 4.78 -10.47
CA ASN A 141 4.28 5.67 -9.45
C ASN A 141 4.70 4.88 -8.19
N ILE A 142 5.76 5.34 -7.52
CA ILE A 142 6.29 4.70 -6.32
C ILE A 142 6.46 5.74 -5.21
N GLY A 143 5.82 5.51 -4.07
CA GLY A 143 6.15 6.15 -2.79
C GLY A 143 6.98 5.21 -1.91
N THR A 144 7.53 5.71 -0.80
CA THR A 144 8.26 4.85 0.12
C THR A 144 8.15 5.32 1.57
N TYR A 145 8.24 4.36 2.48
CA TYR A 145 8.48 4.56 3.90
C TYR A 145 9.96 4.34 4.23
N VAL A 146 10.42 4.90 5.34
CA VAL A 146 11.68 4.50 5.95
C VAL A 146 11.44 3.36 6.94
N GLY A 147 12.23 2.31 6.88
CA GLY A 147 12.05 1.11 7.70
C GLY A 147 12.74 1.20 9.06
N HIS A 148 12.01 0.94 10.14
CA HIS A 148 12.54 0.94 11.52
C HIS A 148 13.70 -0.04 11.71
N GLY A 149 13.59 -1.27 11.22
CA GLY A 149 14.66 -2.27 11.30
C GLY A 149 15.92 -1.81 10.57
N SER A 150 15.78 -1.17 9.41
CA SER A 150 16.92 -0.57 8.70
C SER A 150 17.55 0.58 9.49
N ILE A 151 16.74 1.41 10.15
CA ILE A 151 17.21 2.48 11.04
C ILE A 151 17.96 1.92 12.25
N ARG A 152 17.50 0.81 12.86
CA ARG A 152 18.23 0.13 13.96
C ARG A 152 19.62 -0.29 13.50
N ASN A 153 19.75 -0.91 12.34
CA ASN A 153 21.03 -1.35 11.77
C ASN A 153 21.95 -0.15 11.49
N GLN A 154 21.45 0.91 10.82
CA GLN A 154 22.23 2.13 10.55
C GLN A 154 22.67 2.86 11.83
N ALA A 155 21.87 2.78 12.87
CA ALA A 155 22.23 3.34 14.17
C ALA A 155 23.27 2.51 14.95
N GLY A 156 23.50 1.25 14.55
CA GLY A 156 24.35 0.29 15.25
C GLY A 156 23.67 -0.28 16.50
N VAL A 157 22.34 -0.25 16.55
CA VAL A 157 21.52 -0.80 17.64
C VAL A 157 21.27 -2.28 17.44
N GLU A 158 21.03 -2.69 16.18
CA GLU A 158 20.81 -4.09 15.80
C GLU A 158 19.80 -4.80 16.71
N LEU A 159 20.19 -5.85 17.44
CA LEU A 159 19.35 -6.65 18.33
C LEU A 159 19.34 -6.17 19.79
N ASP A 160 19.93 -5.02 20.12
CA ASP A 160 19.94 -4.49 21.49
C ASP A 160 18.51 -4.13 21.95
N PRO A 161 17.96 -4.78 23.00
CA PRO A 161 16.61 -4.50 23.48
C PRO A 161 16.52 -3.22 24.33
N GLU A 162 17.66 -2.63 24.72
CA GLU A 162 17.73 -1.47 25.62
C GLU A 162 18.66 -0.37 25.07
N PRO A 163 18.40 0.13 23.84
CA PRO A 163 19.26 1.16 23.27
C PRO A 163 19.29 2.40 24.16
N SER A 164 20.45 3.00 24.28
CA SER A 164 20.66 4.18 25.11
C SER A 164 19.82 5.37 24.62
N TYR A 165 19.68 6.41 25.46
CA TYR A 165 19.04 7.66 25.04
C TYR A 165 19.71 8.28 23.81
N ARG A 166 21.05 8.16 23.71
CA ARG A 166 21.83 8.66 22.57
C ARG A 166 21.49 7.89 21.29
N ASP A 167 21.34 6.57 21.37
CA ASP A 167 21.00 5.72 20.23
C ASP A 167 19.59 5.99 19.75
N ARG A 168 18.61 6.10 20.66
CA ARG A 168 17.24 6.50 20.31
C ARG A 168 17.18 7.88 19.63
N ARG A 169 18.00 8.85 20.08
CA ARG A 169 18.12 10.15 19.39
C ARG A 169 18.76 10.03 18.02
N LYS A 170 19.76 9.14 17.86
CA LYS A 170 20.38 8.87 16.56
C LYS A 170 19.36 8.28 15.59
N MET A 171 18.58 7.28 16.03
CA MET A 171 17.50 6.70 15.21
C MET A 171 16.45 7.75 14.81
N ALA A 172 15.98 8.55 15.76
CA ALA A 172 15.00 9.61 15.48
C ALA A 172 15.52 10.64 14.46
N ARG A 173 16.84 10.96 14.49
CA ARG A 173 17.46 11.83 13.49
C ARG A 173 17.51 11.17 12.11
N LEU A 174 17.87 9.89 12.02
CA LEU A 174 17.87 9.15 10.76
C LEU A 174 16.46 9.07 10.13
N VAL A 175 15.43 8.88 10.96
CA VAL A 175 14.03 8.97 10.49
C VAL A 175 13.73 10.37 9.95
N ASP A 176 14.11 11.45 10.66
CA ASP A 176 13.89 12.83 10.22
C ASP A 176 14.62 13.13 8.89
N GLU A 177 15.85 12.64 8.73
CA GLU A 177 16.64 12.74 7.49
C GLU A 177 15.93 12.03 6.31
N ALA A 178 15.41 10.83 6.53
CA ALA A 178 14.65 10.09 5.50
C ALA A 178 13.34 10.79 5.12
N LEU A 179 12.62 11.33 6.09
CA LEU A 179 11.42 12.13 5.84
C LEU A 179 11.74 13.42 5.06
N ASN A 180 12.88 14.06 5.35
CA ASN A 180 13.38 15.20 4.57
C ASN A 180 13.72 14.83 3.12
N ALA A 181 14.19 13.60 2.88
CA ALA A 181 14.45 13.11 1.54
C ALA A 181 13.16 12.85 0.73
N GLY A 182 12.00 12.79 1.40
CA GLY A 182 10.70 12.61 0.76
C GLY A 182 9.97 11.31 1.09
N CYS A 183 10.40 10.56 2.11
CA CYS A 183 9.62 9.42 2.61
C CYS A 183 8.27 9.91 3.16
N PHE A 184 7.21 9.12 2.94
CA PHE A 184 5.85 9.46 3.37
C PHE A 184 5.59 9.17 4.85
N GLY A 185 6.45 8.38 5.46
CA GLY A 185 6.32 8.01 6.86
C GLY A 185 7.37 6.98 7.26
N LEU A 186 7.09 6.29 8.35
CA LEU A 186 7.89 5.24 8.93
C LEU A 186 7.15 3.90 8.82
N SER A 187 7.85 2.81 8.47
CA SER A 187 7.31 1.48 8.66
C SER A 187 7.97 0.75 9.82
N THR A 188 7.22 -0.11 10.50
CA THR A 188 7.75 -1.01 11.52
C THR A 188 7.39 -2.45 11.19
N GLY A 189 8.27 -3.41 11.55
CA GLY A 189 8.02 -4.84 11.46
C GLY A 189 8.37 -5.48 12.80
N LEU A 190 7.42 -5.43 13.74
CA LEU A 190 7.70 -5.73 15.15
C LEU A 190 7.66 -7.24 15.45
N GLU A 191 7.18 -8.06 14.52
CA GLU A 191 7.30 -9.52 14.58
C GLU A 191 8.64 -10.03 14.01
N TYR A 192 9.37 -9.16 13.27
CA TYR A 192 10.62 -9.50 12.60
C TYR A 192 11.83 -8.89 13.30
N GLN A 193 12.98 -9.57 13.22
CA GLN A 193 14.26 -9.01 13.65
C GLN A 193 14.75 -7.95 12.65
N PRO A 194 15.35 -6.86 13.11
CA PRO A 194 15.65 -6.50 14.51
C PRO A 194 14.50 -5.77 15.23
N GLY A 195 13.38 -5.48 14.57
CA GLY A 195 12.25 -4.72 15.12
C GLY A 195 11.63 -5.36 16.36
N SER A 196 11.60 -6.69 16.43
CA SER A 196 11.03 -7.44 17.55
C SER A 196 11.73 -7.20 18.90
N PHE A 197 12.97 -6.73 18.88
CA PHE A 197 13.72 -6.37 20.10
C PHE A 197 13.36 -4.98 20.64
N SER A 198 12.64 -4.15 19.87
CA SER A 198 12.31 -2.79 20.29
C SER A 198 11.26 -2.77 21.41
N LYS A 199 11.35 -1.75 22.25
CA LYS A 199 10.37 -1.43 23.27
C LYS A 199 9.64 -0.11 22.95
N LEU A 200 8.50 0.11 23.55
CA LEU A 200 7.63 1.25 23.31
C LEU A 200 8.34 2.62 23.43
N ASN A 201 9.30 2.77 24.36
CA ASN A 201 10.06 4.01 24.52
C ASN A 201 10.93 4.36 23.29
N GLU A 202 11.45 3.34 22.58
CA GLU A 202 12.15 3.50 21.31
C GLU A 202 11.15 3.87 20.20
N LEU A 203 10.05 3.13 20.10
CA LEU A 203 9.00 3.36 19.10
C LEU A 203 8.44 4.78 19.18
N ILE A 204 8.21 5.30 20.38
CA ILE A 204 7.79 6.69 20.60
C ILE A 204 8.87 7.69 20.17
N ALA A 205 10.14 7.40 20.44
CA ALA A 205 11.22 8.31 20.07
C ALA A 205 11.32 8.50 18.56
N ILE A 206 11.14 7.43 17.77
CA ILE A 206 11.16 7.47 16.30
C ILE A 206 9.83 7.94 15.69
N ALA A 207 8.72 7.90 16.43
CA ALA A 207 7.43 8.42 15.99
C ALA A 207 7.37 9.97 15.96
N ARG A 208 8.09 10.63 16.87
CA ARG A 208 8.07 12.09 16.99
C ARG A 208 8.46 12.86 15.72
N PRO A 209 9.52 12.50 14.98
CA PRO A 209 9.80 13.14 13.69
C PRO A 209 8.69 12.89 12.66
N VAL A 210 8.02 11.72 12.69
CA VAL A 210 6.89 11.42 11.80
C VAL A 210 5.73 12.38 12.07
N GLY A 211 5.36 12.57 13.35
CA GLY A 211 4.30 13.51 13.74
C GLY A 211 4.59 14.95 13.36
N LYS A 212 5.83 15.42 13.54
CA LYS A 212 6.25 16.78 13.12
C LYS A 212 6.06 17.06 11.64
N ARG A 213 6.12 16.02 10.79
CA ARG A 213 6.01 16.11 9.34
C ARG A 213 4.66 15.62 8.80
N VAL A 214 3.68 15.45 9.69
CA VAL A 214 2.35 14.95 9.33
C VAL A 214 2.45 13.65 8.50
N GLY A 215 3.37 12.77 8.91
CA GLY A 215 3.58 11.47 8.30
C GLY A 215 2.69 10.40 8.94
N VAL A 216 2.77 9.19 8.41
CA VAL A 216 2.07 8.01 8.93
C VAL A 216 3.06 6.93 9.36
N ILE A 217 2.73 6.18 10.41
CA ILE A 217 3.44 4.95 10.76
C ILE A 217 2.63 3.76 10.24
N SER A 218 3.19 3.00 9.30
CA SER A 218 2.62 1.75 8.81
C SER A 218 3.32 0.59 9.53
N SER A 219 2.56 -0.25 10.23
CA SER A 219 3.13 -1.24 11.13
C SER A 219 2.64 -2.65 10.87
N HIS A 220 3.57 -3.54 10.48
CA HIS A 220 3.43 -4.95 10.81
C HIS A 220 3.55 -5.06 12.33
N THR A 221 2.46 -5.37 12.99
CA THR A 221 2.36 -5.34 14.45
C THR A 221 3.21 -6.43 15.10
N ARG A 222 3.38 -6.36 16.43
CA ARG A 222 4.29 -7.24 17.16
C ARG A 222 3.90 -8.71 17.12
N ASN A 223 2.61 -8.99 17.08
CA ASN A 223 2.06 -10.33 16.97
C ASN A 223 0.61 -10.26 16.48
N GLU A 224 0.25 -11.13 15.56
CA GLU A 224 -1.06 -11.16 14.91
C GLU A 224 -1.92 -12.36 15.39
N ASP A 225 -1.40 -13.20 16.31
CA ASP A 225 -2.17 -14.29 16.91
C ASP A 225 -3.32 -13.75 17.76
N ASP A 226 -4.48 -14.38 17.68
CA ASP A 226 -5.75 -13.92 18.25
C ASP A 226 -5.67 -13.50 19.72
N GLU A 227 -4.93 -14.26 20.53
CA GLU A 227 -4.84 -14.01 21.97
C GLU A 227 -4.10 -12.70 22.31
N VAL A 228 -3.30 -12.15 21.39
CA VAL A 228 -2.40 -11.01 21.67
C VAL A 228 -2.49 -9.86 20.67
N VAL A 229 -3.20 -10.04 19.56
CA VAL A 229 -3.29 -9.02 18.50
C VAL A 229 -3.79 -7.66 19.02
N GLN A 230 -4.74 -7.64 19.96
CA GLN A 230 -5.25 -6.40 20.55
C GLN A 230 -4.18 -5.65 21.34
N ASN A 231 -3.26 -6.36 22.01
CA ASN A 231 -2.12 -5.73 22.68
C ASN A 231 -1.15 -5.10 21.68
N SER A 232 -0.94 -5.78 20.55
CA SER A 232 -0.08 -5.29 19.46
C SER A 232 -0.68 -4.03 18.80
N ILE A 233 -1.99 -4.01 18.59
CA ILE A 233 -2.71 -2.83 18.08
C ILE A 233 -2.67 -1.68 19.12
N ALA A 234 -2.84 -1.97 20.41
CA ALA A 234 -2.74 -0.96 21.46
C ALA A 234 -1.35 -0.32 21.51
N GLU A 235 -0.27 -1.10 21.35
CA GLU A 235 1.11 -0.60 21.27
C GLU A 235 1.29 0.39 20.12
N LEU A 236 0.77 0.07 18.93
CA LEU A 236 0.83 0.96 17.77
C LEU A 236 0.00 2.24 17.98
N ILE A 237 -1.20 2.12 18.54
CA ILE A 237 -2.04 3.28 18.87
C ILE A 237 -1.32 4.19 19.87
N GLU A 238 -0.73 3.65 20.94
CA GLU A 238 0.05 4.42 21.92
C GLU A 238 1.28 5.08 21.26
N GLN A 239 1.95 4.40 20.36
CA GLN A 239 3.04 4.97 19.58
C GLN A 239 2.57 6.19 18.78
N GLY A 240 1.44 6.09 18.08
CA GLY A 240 0.84 7.19 17.31
C GLY A 240 0.40 8.35 18.19
N GLU A 241 -0.32 8.07 19.28
CA GLU A 241 -0.79 9.06 20.23
C GLU A 241 0.38 9.86 20.83
N ARG A 242 1.41 9.18 21.35
CA ARG A 242 2.58 9.82 21.96
C ARG A 242 3.57 10.40 20.95
N GLY A 243 3.52 9.94 19.70
CA GLY A 243 4.26 10.49 18.57
C GLY A 243 3.53 11.66 17.90
N ASN A 244 2.24 11.87 18.20
CA ASN A 244 1.33 12.81 17.54
C ASN A 244 1.30 12.60 16.01
N CYS A 245 1.12 11.36 15.56
CA CYS A 245 1.06 10.99 14.14
C CYS A 245 -0.04 9.98 13.87
N ALA A 246 -0.45 9.92 12.60
CA ALA A 246 -1.34 8.88 12.10
C ALA A 246 -0.67 7.51 12.15
N VAL A 247 -1.45 6.46 12.34
CA VAL A 247 -1.00 5.08 12.28
C VAL A 247 -1.86 4.27 11.32
N ASN A 248 -1.21 3.35 10.63
CA ASN A 248 -1.84 2.36 9.76
C ASN A 248 -1.44 0.95 10.22
N ILE A 249 -2.41 0.11 10.51
CA ILE A 249 -2.17 -1.30 10.81
C ILE A 249 -1.97 -2.00 9.46
N SER A 250 -0.74 -2.45 9.21
CA SER A 250 -0.40 -3.14 7.96
C SER A 250 -1.11 -4.49 7.88
N HIS A 251 -1.64 -4.82 6.69
CA HIS A 251 -2.26 -6.12 6.37
C HIS A 251 -3.06 -6.73 7.54
N LEU A 252 -3.93 -5.90 8.17
CA LEU A 252 -4.69 -6.29 9.37
C LEU A 252 -5.29 -7.69 9.23
N LYS A 253 -4.92 -8.57 10.14
CA LYS A 253 -5.45 -9.93 10.26
C LYS A 253 -5.47 -10.37 11.71
N VAL A 254 -6.31 -11.33 12.01
CA VAL A 254 -6.36 -12.02 13.32
C VAL A 254 -6.11 -13.50 13.06
N VAL A 255 -4.86 -13.91 13.27
CA VAL A 255 -4.43 -15.30 13.06
C VAL A 255 -5.09 -16.18 14.12
N TYR A 256 -5.84 -17.20 13.68
CA TYR A 256 -6.71 -18.09 14.48
C TYR A 256 -8.01 -17.46 15.01
N GLY A 257 -8.24 -16.17 14.82
CA GLY A 257 -9.51 -15.56 15.17
C GLY A 257 -10.63 -16.01 14.23
N HIS A 258 -11.85 -16.09 14.73
CA HIS A 258 -13.01 -16.53 13.97
C HIS A 258 -14.24 -15.64 14.18
N GLY A 259 -15.01 -15.48 13.10
CA GLY A 259 -16.34 -14.88 13.11
C GLY A 259 -16.39 -13.36 13.23
N GLY A 260 -17.57 -12.82 12.89
CA GLY A 260 -17.81 -11.38 12.86
C GLY A 260 -17.72 -10.69 14.22
N ALA A 261 -18.09 -11.38 15.30
CA ALA A 261 -18.01 -10.83 16.67
C ALA A 261 -16.57 -10.49 17.06
N ARG A 262 -15.60 -11.31 16.65
CA ARG A 262 -14.19 -11.05 16.91
C ARG A 262 -13.67 -9.84 16.11
N ALA A 263 -14.15 -9.67 14.89
CA ALA A 263 -13.86 -8.50 14.09
C ALA A 263 -14.37 -7.20 14.77
N GLU A 264 -15.59 -7.24 15.34
CA GLU A 264 -16.15 -6.09 16.07
C GLU A 264 -15.28 -5.64 17.25
N GLU A 265 -14.69 -6.57 18.00
CA GLU A 265 -13.79 -6.21 19.09
C GLU A 265 -12.54 -5.45 18.61
N ILE A 266 -11.96 -5.84 17.48
CA ILE A 266 -10.83 -5.14 16.86
C ILE A 266 -11.26 -3.76 16.34
N LEU A 267 -12.40 -3.69 15.65
CA LEU A 267 -12.95 -2.45 15.11
C LEU A 267 -13.29 -1.46 16.23
N GLN A 268 -13.84 -1.95 17.35
CA GLN A 268 -14.15 -1.10 18.51
C GLN A 268 -12.89 -0.48 19.08
N GLN A 269 -11.79 -1.23 19.21
CA GLN A 269 -10.51 -0.70 19.66
C GLN A 269 -9.98 0.41 18.76
N MET A 270 -10.06 0.24 17.44
CA MET A 270 -9.68 1.28 16.46
C MET A 270 -10.61 2.50 16.56
N HIS A 271 -11.91 2.29 16.72
CA HIS A 271 -12.91 3.34 16.87
C HIS A 271 -12.65 4.17 18.14
N ASP A 272 -12.40 3.53 19.28
CA ASP A 272 -12.10 4.20 20.55
C ASP A 272 -10.83 5.06 20.43
N ALA A 273 -9.82 4.59 19.70
CA ALA A 273 -8.62 5.38 19.45
C ALA A 273 -8.93 6.64 18.61
N ARG A 274 -9.75 6.50 17.56
CA ARG A 274 -10.20 7.64 16.74
C ARG A 274 -11.00 8.65 17.57
N GLN A 275 -11.85 8.19 18.48
CA GLN A 275 -12.59 9.08 19.40
C GLN A 275 -11.66 9.88 20.32
N ARG A 276 -10.50 9.33 20.68
CA ARG A 276 -9.46 10.06 21.44
C ARG A 276 -8.60 10.98 20.57
N GLY A 277 -8.86 11.05 19.26
CA GLY A 277 -8.16 11.94 18.33
C GLY A 277 -6.94 11.30 17.63
N VAL A 278 -6.70 10.01 17.79
CA VAL A 278 -5.65 9.29 17.05
C VAL A 278 -6.18 8.89 15.67
N SER A 279 -5.52 9.30 14.61
CA SER A 279 -5.85 8.83 13.27
C SER A 279 -5.39 7.38 13.09
N VAL A 280 -6.33 6.45 13.04
CA VAL A 280 -6.06 5.01 12.89
C VAL A 280 -6.74 4.48 11.64
N THR A 281 -5.97 3.92 10.74
CA THR A 281 -6.41 3.16 9.55
C THR A 281 -5.80 1.77 9.55
N ALA A 282 -6.24 0.93 8.63
CA ALA A 282 -5.58 -0.34 8.33
C ALA A 282 -5.63 -0.62 6.83
N ASP A 283 -4.74 -1.48 6.33
CA ASP A 283 -4.84 -2.07 5.01
C ASP A 283 -5.06 -3.59 5.12
N MET A 284 -5.70 -4.18 4.11
CA MET A 284 -5.99 -5.61 4.04
C MET A 284 -5.97 -6.11 2.59
N TYR A 285 -5.55 -7.35 2.39
CA TYR A 285 -5.71 -8.07 1.13
C TYR A 285 -6.84 -9.11 1.22
N PRO A 286 -7.56 -9.39 0.13
CA PRO A 286 -8.76 -10.24 0.15
C PRO A 286 -8.44 -11.74 0.01
N TYR A 287 -7.46 -12.26 0.77
CA TYR A 287 -7.06 -13.67 0.78
C TYR A 287 -6.92 -14.18 2.20
N LEU A 288 -7.19 -15.48 2.41
CA LEU A 288 -7.21 -16.13 3.72
C LEU A 288 -5.87 -16.78 4.11
N ALA A 289 -4.83 -16.53 3.34
CA ALA A 289 -3.48 -16.97 3.66
C ALA A 289 -2.54 -15.76 3.79
N SER A 290 -1.72 -15.76 4.83
CA SER A 290 -0.57 -14.87 4.94
C SER A 290 0.61 -15.41 4.12
N TYR A 291 1.65 -14.59 3.90
CA TYR A 291 2.88 -15.03 3.23
C TYR A 291 4.09 -14.38 3.87
N THR A 292 4.98 -15.21 4.43
CA THR A 292 6.22 -14.75 5.05
C THR A 292 7.26 -15.87 5.13
N GLY A 293 8.45 -15.58 5.71
CA GLY A 293 9.49 -16.58 5.96
C GLY A 293 9.08 -17.64 6.97
N ILE A 294 9.56 -18.86 6.79
CA ILE A 294 9.25 -20.01 7.66
C ILE A 294 9.69 -19.80 9.12
N GLY A 295 10.60 -18.85 9.36
CA GLY A 295 11.05 -18.49 10.72
C GLY A 295 9.93 -18.06 11.66
N ILE A 296 8.74 -17.69 11.15
CA ILE A 296 7.57 -17.33 11.96
C ILE A 296 7.02 -18.50 12.80
N VAL A 297 7.29 -19.73 12.37
CA VAL A 297 6.86 -20.93 13.13
C VAL A 297 7.91 -21.39 14.14
N PHE A 298 9.15 -20.91 14.05
CA PHE A 298 10.23 -21.26 14.98
C PHE A 298 10.20 -20.38 16.23
N PRO A 299 10.55 -20.94 17.41
CA PRO A 299 10.66 -20.16 18.64
C PRO A 299 11.86 -19.20 18.59
N ASP A 300 11.81 -18.13 19.40
CA ASP A 300 12.88 -17.12 19.40
C ASP A 300 14.25 -17.70 19.81
N TRP A 301 14.26 -18.69 20.73
CA TRP A 301 15.48 -19.35 21.15
C TRP A 301 16.12 -20.27 20.07
N ALA A 302 15.44 -20.50 18.93
CA ALA A 302 15.98 -21.19 17.74
C ALA A 302 16.29 -20.25 16.57
N LYS A 303 16.32 -18.93 16.82
CA LYS A 303 16.62 -17.88 15.85
C LYS A 303 17.76 -17.00 16.37
N PRO A 304 18.41 -16.15 15.54
CA PRO A 304 19.38 -15.19 16.05
C PRO A 304 18.85 -14.40 17.28
N PRO A 305 19.69 -14.09 18.27
CA PRO A 305 21.16 -14.26 18.28
C PRO A 305 21.63 -15.70 18.64
N PHE A 306 20.74 -16.64 18.86
CA PHE A 306 21.09 -18.02 19.20
C PHE A 306 21.65 -18.77 17.98
N ASN A 307 22.59 -19.69 18.24
CA ASN A 307 23.13 -20.56 17.20
C ASN A 307 22.18 -21.73 16.94
N TYR A 308 21.60 -21.79 15.76
CA TYR A 308 20.61 -22.80 15.38
C TYR A 308 21.19 -24.24 15.43
N GLU A 309 22.41 -24.45 14.95
CA GLU A 309 23.06 -25.76 14.96
C GLU A 309 23.27 -26.28 16.40
N GLU A 310 23.60 -25.38 17.31
CA GLU A 310 23.73 -25.72 18.72
C GLU A 310 22.37 -26.07 19.34
N VAL A 311 21.32 -25.34 19.03
CA VAL A 311 19.94 -25.63 19.45
C VAL A 311 19.53 -27.02 18.95
N VAL A 312 19.74 -27.32 17.67
CA VAL A 312 19.43 -28.66 17.12
C VAL A 312 20.22 -29.75 17.82
N ARG A 313 21.48 -29.50 18.17
CA ARG A 313 22.32 -30.48 18.86
C ARG A 313 21.90 -30.72 20.32
N THR A 314 21.45 -29.70 21.04
CA THR A 314 21.25 -29.73 22.50
C THR A 314 19.79 -29.76 22.96
N GLN A 315 18.86 -29.28 22.12
CA GLN A 315 17.44 -29.08 22.47
C GLN A 315 16.50 -29.58 21.35
N ARG A 316 16.92 -30.61 20.58
CA ARG A 316 16.16 -31.10 19.42
C ARG A 316 14.74 -31.54 19.78
N ASP A 317 14.57 -32.29 20.84
CA ASP A 317 13.26 -32.84 21.25
C ASP A 317 12.31 -31.71 21.68
N GLU A 318 12.84 -30.68 22.36
CA GLU A 318 12.08 -29.52 22.76
C GLU A 318 11.66 -28.71 21.52
N LEU A 319 12.57 -28.52 20.55
CA LEU A 319 12.28 -27.84 19.30
C LEU A 319 11.23 -28.60 18.48
N ALA A 320 11.35 -29.91 18.35
CA ALA A 320 10.37 -30.73 17.64
C ALA A 320 8.99 -30.67 18.32
N SER A 321 8.93 -30.76 19.65
CA SER A 321 7.68 -30.58 20.40
C SER A 321 7.05 -29.22 20.22
N TYR A 322 7.85 -28.13 20.20
CA TYR A 322 7.37 -26.79 19.94
C TYR A 322 6.80 -26.68 18.53
N LEU A 323 7.55 -27.10 17.51
CA LEU A 323 7.13 -27.05 16.11
C LEU A 323 5.86 -27.88 15.87
N HIS A 324 5.76 -29.07 16.50
CA HIS A 324 4.54 -29.88 16.45
C HIS A 324 3.32 -29.07 16.92
N LYS A 325 3.41 -28.46 18.09
CA LYS A 325 2.32 -27.66 18.65
C LYS A 325 2.01 -26.45 17.81
N ARG A 326 3.05 -25.72 17.35
CA ARG A 326 2.89 -24.49 16.57
C ARG A 326 2.27 -24.75 15.21
N ILE A 327 2.71 -25.78 14.48
CA ILE A 327 2.14 -26.14 13.17
C ILE A 327 0.70 -26.61 13.31
N ASN A 328 0.40 -27.48 14.29
CA ASN A 328 -0.98 -27.93 14.50
C ASN A 328 -1.91 -26.77 14.90
N LYS A 329 -1.45 -25.83 15.72
CA LYS A 329 -2.18 -24.60 16.00
C LYS A 329 -2.42 -23.77 14.71
N ARG A 330 -1.53 -23.85 13.72
CA ARG A 330 -1.62 -23.19 12.41
C ARG A 330 -2.36 -24.03 11.36
N ASN A 331 -3.41 -24.74 11.76
CA ASN A 331 -4.25 -25.60 10.92
C ASN A 331 -3.52 -26.81 10.31
N GLY A 332 -2.41 -27.23 10.91
CA GLY A 332 -1.66 -28.41 10.48
C GLY A 332 -0.67 -28.18 9.33
N PRO A 333 0.08 -29.23 8.98
CA PRO A 333 1.11 -29.13 7.93
C PRO A 333 0.53 -28.95 6.53
N GLU A 334 -0.74 -29.24 6.29
CA GLU A 334 -1.46 -28.96 5.04
C GLU A 334 -1.67 -27.45 4.81
N ALA A 335 -1.76 -26.67 5.88
CA ALA A 335 -2.00 -25.22 5.83
C ALA A 335 -0.73 -24.40 5.59
N THR A 336 0.43 -25.02 5.41
CA THR A 336 1.70 -24.37 5.04
C THR A 336 2.07 -24.76 3.62
N LEU A 337 1.97 -23.81 2.67
CA LEU A 337 2.30 -24.00 1.26
C LEU A 337 3.60 -23.25 0.92
N PHE A 338 4.65 -23.97 0.56
CA PHE A 338 5.96 -23.35 0.27
C PHE A 338 5.96 -22.53 -1.00
N GLY A 339 6.61 -21.35 -0.95
CA GLY A 339 6.86 -20.47 -2.08
C GLY A 339 8.29 -20.50 -2.58
N THR A 340 9.20 -21.19 -1.90
CA THR A 340 10.65 -21.22 -2.19
C THR A 340 11.07 -22.59 -2.72
N ALA A 341 11.88 -22.59 -3.80
CA ALA A 341 12.50 -23.83 -4.31
C ALA A 341 13.40 -24.49 -3.24
N PRO A 342 13.53 -25.82 -3.20
CA PRO A 342 12.95 -26.79 -4.16
C PRO A 342 11.48 -27.14 -3.86
N TRP A 343 10.90 -26.67 -2.76
CA TRP A 343 9.59 -27.07 -2.25
C TRP A 343 8.42 -26.22 -2.79
N ALA A 344 8.70 -25.24 -3.64
CA ALA A 344 7.69 -24.31 -4.16
C ALA A 344 6.45 -25.04 -4.74
N GLY A 345 5.25 -24.65 -4.26
CA GLY A 345 3.97 -25.24 -4.68
C GLY A 345 3.59 -26.54 -3.95
N LYS A 346 4.40 -26.99 -2.97
CA LYS A 346 4.08 -28.15 -2.13
C LYS A 346 3.73 -27.71 -0.71
N THR A 347 2.80 -28.43 -0.08
CA THR A 347 2.54 -28.24 1.35
C THR A 347 3.61 -28.91 2.21
N LEU A 348 3.77 -28.47 3.45
CA LEU A 348 4.67 -29.11 4.41
C LEU A 348 4.34 -30.59 4.59
N LYS A 349 3.04 -30.95 4.56
CA LYS A 349 2.60 -32.36 4.58
C LYS A 349 3.12 -33.17 3.40
N GLN A 350 3.02 -32.61 2.18
CA GLN A 350 3.51 -33.29 0.98
C GLN A 350 5.03 -33.49 1.02
N VAL A 351 5.77 -32.47 1.44
CA VAL A 351 7.23 -32.56 1.60
C VAL A 351 7.61 -33.61 2.64
N ALA A 352 6.94 -33.64 3.79
CA ALA A 352 7.16 -34.64 4.84
C ALA A 352 6.90 -36.08 4.32
N THR A 353 5.84 -36.24 3.55
CA THR A 353 5.49 -37.53 2.92
C THR A 353 6.55 -37.98 1.90
N GLU A 354 7.00 -37.08 1.02
CA GLU A 354 8.04 -37.37 0.01
C GLU A 354 9.38 -37.75 0.63
N LEU A 355 9.74 -37.12 1.74
CA LEU A 355 11.00 -37.38 2.44
C LEU A 355 10.91 -38.58 3.42
N GLY A 356 9.70 -39.08 3.68
CA GLY A 356 9.48 -40.16 4.65
C GLY A 356 9.84 -39.76 6.08
N LYS A 357 9.70 -38.45 6.41
CA LYS A 357 10.02 -37.86 7.72
C LYS A 357 8.76 -37.27 8.38
N SER A 358 8.84 -37.04 9.69
CA SER A 358 7.86 -36.17 10.36
C SER A 358 7.98 -34.73 9.83
N PHE A 359 6.93 -33.93 9.88
CA PHE A 359 7.01 -32.57 9.42
C PHE A 359 7.91 -31.69 10.32
N GLU A 360 8.07 -32.05 11.59
CA GLU A 360 9.01 -31.42 12.52
C GLU A 360 10.45 -31.63 12.06
N ASP A 361 10.79 -32.90 11.72
CA ASP A 361 12.12 -33.25 11.24
C ASP A 361 12.44 -32.54 9.90
N VAL A 362 11.46 -32.42 9.00
CA VAL A 362 11.61 -31.65 7.76
C VAL A 362 11.93 -30.18 8.09
N LEU A 363 11.20 -29.57 9.02
CA LEU A 363 11.45 -28.19 9.43
C LEU A 363 12.83 -28.05 10.07
N ILE A 364 13.25 -29.00 10.90
CA ILE A 364 14.52 -28.94 11.64
C ILE A 364 15.72 -29.20 10.73
N ASP A 365 15.69 -30.28 9.94
CA ASP A 365 16.87 -30.78 9.24
C ASP A 365 17.01 -30.27 7.80
N ASP A 366 15.87 -30.14 7.11
CA ASP A 366 15.89 -29.87 5.66
C ASP A 366 15.64 -28.39 5.34
N ILE A 367 15.00 -27.64 6.25
CA ILE A 367 14.57 -26.26 5.98
C ILE A 367 15.26 -25.26 6.92
N GLY A 368 15.14 -25.43 8.24
CA GLY A 368 15.60 -24.45 9.23
C GLY A 368 14.82 -23.12 9.18
N PRO A 369 15.09 -22.19 10.13
CA PRO A 369 14.30 -20.95 10.30
C PRO A 369 14.47 -19.91 9.18
N LYS A 370 15.41 -20.10 8.24
CA LYS A 370 15.68 -19.20 7.13
C LYS A 370 15.56 -19.85 5.75
N GLY A 371 15.27 -21.15 5.67
CA GLY A 371 15.39 -21.93 4.44
C GLY A 371 14.23 -21.80 3.47
N ALA A 372 13.10 -21.23 3.87
CA ALA A 372 11.93 -21.13 3.01
C ALA A 372 11.04 -19.92 3.35
N SER A 373 10.16 -19.57 2.42
CA SER A 373 8.98 -18.74 2.62
C SER A 373 7.75 -19.51 2.16
N GLY A 374 6.56 -19.10 2.59
CA GLY A 374 5.34 -19.79 2.17
C GLY A 374 4.07 -19.03 2.55
N ALA A 375 2.97 -19.53 2.01
CA ALA A 375 1.62 -19.13 2.38
C ALA A 375 1.10 -19.97 3.54
N TYR A 376 0.43 -19.32 4.50
CA TYR A 376 -0.12 -19.94 5.70
C TYR A 376 -1.62 -19.69 5.75
N PHE A 377 -2.43 -20.73 5.63
CA PHE A 377 -3.89 -20.66 5.64
C PHE A 377 -4.42 -20.64 7.08
N VAL A 378 -4.43 -19.45 7.68
CA VAL A 378 -4.67 -19.25 9.13
C VAL A 378 -5.71 -18.17 9.43
N MET A 379 -6.45 -17.70 8.42
CA MET A 379 -7.42 -16.62 8.53
C MET A 379 -8.85 -17.14 8.29
N ASP A 380 -9.82 -16.44 8.86
CA ASP A 380 -11.24 -16.75 8.76
C ASP A 380 -11.95 -15.79 7.82
N GLN A 381 -12.83 -16.31 6.95
CA GLN A 381 -13.51 -15.52 5.93
C GLN A 381 -14.52 -14.53 6.52
N GLU A 382 -15.32 -14.94 7.50
CA GLU A 382 -16.34 -14.10 8.11
C GLU A 382 -15.71 -12.92 8.87
N LEU A 383 -14.66 -13.22 9.64
CA LEU A 383 -13.89 -12.21 10.35
C LEU A 383 -13.26 -11.21 9.37
N GLN A 384 -12.62 -11.71 8.32
CA GLN A 384 -11.94 -10.87 7.31
C GLN A 384 -12.94 -10.00 6.56
N ASP A 385 -14.07 -10.57 6.11
CA ASP A 385 -15.11 -9.82 5.42
C ASP A 385 -15.64 -8.69 6.31
N ARG A 386 -15.94 -8.99 7.59
CA ARG A 386 -16.43 -7.96 8.53
C ARG A 386 -15.41 -6.84 8.77
N LEU A 387 -14.14 -7.16 8.93
CA LEU A 387 -13.09 -6.14 9.05
C LEU A 387 -13.04 -5.26 7.80
N PHE A 388 -13.01 -5.87 6.62
CA PHE A 388 -12.87 -5.12 5.36
C PHE A 388 -14.03 -4.17 5.07
N LEU A 389 -15.21 -4.40 5.64
CA LEU A 389 -16.36 -3.49 5.50
C LEU A 389 -16.22 -2.18 6.28
N ASP A 390 -15.32 -2.08 7.26
CA ASP A 390 -15.10 -0.82 7.99
C ASP A 390 -14.56 0.28 7.06
N PRO A 391 -15.11 1.52 7.08
CA PRO A 391 -14.73 2.58 6.16
C PRO A 391 -13.29 3.11 6.34
N HIS A 392 -12.59 2.72 7.39
CA HIS A 392 -11.20 3.12 7.65
C HIS A 392 -10.19 2.00 7.34
N ILE A 393 -10.65 0.92 6.73
CA ILE A 393 -9.79 -0.16 6.25
C ILE A 393 -9.73 -0.11 4.73
N MET A 394 -8.54 0.09 4.19
CA MET A 394 -8.27 0.19 2.76
C MET A 394 -7.83 -1.15 2.18
N ALA A 395 -7.92 -1.27 0.85
CA ALA A 395 -7.29 -2.36 0.15
C ALA A 395 -5.77 -2.16 0.10
N GLY A 396 -5.03 -3.22 0.36
CA GLY A 396 -3.60 -3.34 0.13
C GLY A 396 -3.30 -4.71 -0.45
N SER A 397 -2.18 -4.91 -1.13
CA SER A 397 -1.84 -6.23 -1.64
C SER A 397 -0.91 -7.01 -0.73
N ASP A 398 -0.04 -6.33 -0.02
CA ASP A 398 1.13 -6.94 0.63
C ASP A 398 1.87 -7.85 -0.37
N GLY A 399 1.86 -7.41 -1.64
CA GLY A 399 2.26 -8.17 -2.81
C GLY A 399 3.61 -7.76 -3.37
N SER A 400 4.21 -8.64 -4.18
CA SER A 400 5.39 -8.32 -4.97
C SER A 400 5.35 -9.02 -6.33
N PRO A 401 6.14 -8.58 -7.32
CA PRO A 401 6.23 -9.26 -8.61
C PRO A 401 6.79 -10.69 -8.54
N THR A 402 7.46 -11.06 -7.46
CA THR A 402 8.21 -12.33 -7.36
C THR A 402 7.69 -13.31 -6.33
N MET A 403 6.75 -12.89 -5.47
CA MET A 403 6.22 -13.79 -4.44
C MET A 403 5.27 -14.82 -5.04
N ARG A 404 5.30 -16.04 -4.49
CA ARG A 404 4.37 -17.11 -4.89
C ARG A 404 3.09 -17.07 -4.05
N HIS A 405 2.35 -15.97 -4.19
CA HIS A 405 1.05 -15.77 -3.57
C HIS A 405 0.15 -14.95 -4.51
N PRO A 406 -1.11 -15.32 -4.75
CA PRO A 406 -1.99 -14.62 -5.68
C PRO A 406 -2.26 -13.16 -5.30
N ARG A 407 -2.03 -12.76 -4.04
CA ARG A 407 -2.28 -11.39 -3.58
C ARG A 407 -1.46 -10.34 -4.34
N GLY A 408 -0.26 -10.66 -4.81
CA GLY A 408 0.57 -9.76 -5.61
C GLY A 408 0.05 -9.52 -7.03
N TYR A 409 -0.95 -10.27 -7.47
CA TYR A 409 -1.43 -10.27 -8.86
C TYR A 409 -2.95 -10.08 -8.98
N GLY A 410 -3.70 -10.25 -7.89
CA GLY A 410 -5.16 -10.26 -7.95
C GLY A 410 -5.88 -9.43 -6.88
N SER A 411 -5.21 -8.87 -5.86
CA SER A 411 -5.89 -8.26 -4.71
C SER A 411 -6.93 -7.22 -5.09
N PHE A 412 -6.59 -6.23 -5.89
CA PHE A 412 -7.50 -5.15 -6.24
C PHE A 412 -8.63 -5.62 -7.19
N ALA A 413 -8.31 -6.49 -8.13
CA ALA A 413 -9.32 -7.11 -8.98
C ALA A 413 -10.30 -7.98 -8.16
N LYS A 414 -9.80 -8.72 -7.17
CA LYS A 414 -10.63 -9.54 -6.27
C LYS A 414 -11.54 -8.70 -5.39
N VAL A 415 -11.14 -7.50 -4.97
CA VAL A 415 -12.05 -6.59 -4.25
C VAL A 415 -13.29 -6.31 -5.08
N ILE A 416 -13.14 -5.97 -6.36
CA ILE A 416 -14.29 -5.71 -7.25
C ILE A 416 -15.09 -7.00 -7.48
N ARG A 417 -14.43 -8.08 -7.93
CA ARG A 417 -15.12 -9.32 -8.25
C ARG A 417 -15.86 -9.91 -7.04
N TYR A 418 -15.16 -10.07 -5.91
CA TYR A 418 -15.71 -10.76 -4.75
C TYR A 418 -16.66 -9.87 -3.94
N TYR A 419 -16.19 -8.68 -3.47
CA TYR A 419 -16.96 -7.85 -2.55
C TYR A 419 -18.08 -7.08 -3.25
N VAL A 420 -17.86 -6.61 -4.49
CA VAL A 420 -18.88 -5.85 -5.23
C VAL A 420 -19.76 -6.79 -6.05
N ASN A 421 -19.19 -7.61 -6.94
CA ASN A 421 -19.97 -8.33 -7.94
C ASN A 421 -20.63 -9.61 -7.39
N GLU A 422 -19.89 -10.44 -6.65
CA GLU A 422 -20.39 -11.74 -6.18
C GLU A 422 -21.16 -11.63 -4.85
N LYS A 423 -20.54 -11.01 -3.84
CA LYS A 423 -21.10 -10.98 -2.49
C LYS A 423 -22.01 -9.79 -2.23
N LYS A 424 -21.94 -8.73 -3.04
CA LYS A 424 -22.71 -7.49 -2.87
C LYS A 424 -22.56 -6.89 -1.46
N LEU A 425 -21.37 -7.00 -0.88
CA LEU A 425 -21.03 -6.49 0.45
C LEU A 425 -20.61 -5.02 0.43
N LEU A 426 -20.11 -4.54 -0.70
CA LEU A 426 -19.74 -3.15 -0.96
C LEU A 426 -20.42 -2.66 -2.22
N THR A 427 -20.73 -1.37 -2.28
CA THR A 427 -20.99 -0.70 -3.56
C THR A 427 -19.68 -0.52 -4.32
N LEU A 428 -19.73 -0.23 -5.60
CA LEU A 428 -18.53 0.02 -6.38
C LEU A 428 -17.83 1.31 -5.90
N GLU A 429 -18.60 2.35 -5.54
CA GLU A 429 -18.10 3.60 -5.00
C GLU A 429 -17.31 3.40 -3.70
N GLU A 430 -17.83 2.58 -2.77
CA GLU A 430 -17.14 2.23 -1.53
C GLU A 430 -15.84 1.46 -1.81
N ALA A 431 -15.87 0.52 -2.75
CA ALA A 431 -14.68 -0.24 -3.15
C ALA A 431 -13.62 0.69 -3.78
N ILE A 432 -14.01 1.59 -4.70
CA ILE A 432 -13.10 2.56 -5.31
C ILE A 432 -12.52 3.52 -4.26
N PHE A 433 -13.34 4.00 -3.30
CA PHE A 433 -12.84 4.81 -2.18
C PHE A 433 -11.76 4.06 -1.38
N LYS A 434 -11.99 2.78 -1.03
CA LYS A 434 -11.03 1.93 -0.30
C LYS A 434 -9.76 1.65 -1.10
N MET A 435 -9.81 1.69 -2.42
CA MET A 435 -8.68 1.41 -3.31
C MET A 435 -7.94 2.66 -3.81
N SER A 436 -8.51 3.86 -3.64
CA SER A 436 -7.89 5.10 -4.14
C SER A 436 -7.96 6.27 -3.16
N GLY A 437 -9.14 6.78 -2.84
CA GLY A 437 -9.32 7.96 -2.00
C GLY A 437 -8.81 7.79 -0.58
N LEU A 438 -9.17 6.69 0.08
CA LEU A 438 -8.74 6.42 1.46
C LEU A 438 -7.22 6.25 1.59
N PRO A 439 -6.53 5.41 0.78
CA PRO A 439 -5.07 5.36 0.83
C PRO A 439 -4.42 6.71 0.47
N ALA A 440 -4.94 7.46 -0.50
CA ALA A 440 -4.41 8.77 -0.84
C ALA A 440 -4.50 9.77 0.32
N MET A 441 -5.63 9.81 1.04
CA MET A 441 -5.80 10.63 2.24
C MET A 441 -4.86 10.19 3.36
N THR A 442 -4.73 8.87 3.58
CA THR A 442 -3.90 8.31 4.65
C THR A 442 -2.43 8.73 4.52
N VAL A 443 -1.88 8.74 3.30
CA VAL A 443 -0.47 9.07 3.08
C VAL A 443 -0.22 10.53 2.70
N GLY A 444 -1.28 11.32 2.47
CA GLY A 444 -1.17 12.73 2.08
C GLY A 444 -0.93 12.95 0.57
N LEU A 445 -1.42 12.04 -0.28
CA LEU A 445 -1.36 12.20 -1.75
C LEU A 445 -2.47 13.11 -2.31
N VAL A 446 -3.58 13.27 -1.58
CA VAL A 446 -4.65 14.18 -2.00
C VAL A 446 -4.13 15.63 -2.06
N GLU A 447 -3.32 16.04 -1.09
CA GLU A 447 -2.66 17.35 -1.07
C GLU A 447 -1.66 17.50 -2.22
N GLN A 448 -1.15 16.38 -2.74
CA GLN A 448 -0.31 16.32 -3.94
C GLN A 448 -1.12 16.09 -5.23
N LYS A 449 -2.44 16.24 -5.15
CA LYS A 449 -3.37 16.13 -6.28
C LYS A 449 -3.40 14.75 -6.94
N ARG A 450 -3.43 13.67 -6.15
CA ARG A 450 -3.55 12.27 -6.60
C ARG A 450 -4.63 11.52 -5.82
N GLY A 451 -5.14 10.44 -6.40
CA GLY A 451 -6.10 9.51 -5.78
C GLY A 451 -7.56 9.88 -5.96
N LEU A 452 -7.86 10.97 -6.68
CA LEU A 452 -9.23 11.39 -7.01
C LEU A 452 -9.32 11.81 -8.48
N ILE A 453 -10.50 11.65 -9.10
CA ILE A 453 -10.87 12.30 -10.35
C ILE A 453 -11.34 13.71 -10.01
N LYS A 454 -10.48 14.70 -10.23
CA LYS A 454 -10.76 16.10 -9.95
C LYS A 454 -9.92 17.01 -10.84
N GLU A 455 -10.46 18.15 -11.27
CA GLU A 455 -9.73 19.13 -12.05
C GLU A 455 -8.46 19.61 -11.32
N GLY A 456 -7.36 19.67 -12.06
CA GLY A 456 -6.03 19.99 -11.57
C GLY A 456 -5.29 18.84 -10.89
N PHE A 457 -5.91 17.66 -10.77
CA PHE A 457 -5.27 16.43 -10.27
C PHE A 457 -4.49 15.73 -11.39
N PHE A 458 -3.51 14.92 -11.01
CA PHE A 458 -2.80 14.09 -11.95
C PHE A 458 -3.74 13.06 -12.59
N ALA A 459 -3.58 12.85 -13.88
CA ALA A 459 -4.36 11.90 -14.65
C ALA A 459 -3.82 10.47 -14.47
N ASP A 460 -4.05 9.92 -13.28
CA ASP A 460 -3.95 8.52 -12.97
C ASP A 460 -5.39 7.98 -13.01
N ILE A 461 -5.78 7.34 -14.13
CA ILE A 461 -7.18 7.05 -14.46
C ILE A 461 -7.32 5.61 -14.95
N LEU A 462 -8.41 4.94 -14.54
CA LEU A 462 -8.81 3.64 -15.06
C LEU A 462 -10.12 3.77 -15.83
N VAL A 463 -10.25 3.01 -16.92
CA VAL A 463 -11.50 2.81 -17.64
C VAL A 463 -11.73 1.31 -17.73
N PHE A 464 -12.88 0.82 -17.26
CA PHE A 464 -13.20 -0.61 -17.24
C PHE A 464 -14.69 -0.87 -17.08
N ASP A 465 -15.12 -2.06 -17.52
CA ASP A 465 -16.41 -2.63 -17.16
C ASP A 465 -16.24 -3.46 -15.87
N SER A 466 -16.93 -3.05 -14.80
CA SER A 466 -16.79 -3.70 -13.48
C SER A 466 -17.20 -5.16 -13.47
N ASP A 467 -18.14 -5.57 -14.33
CA ASP A 467 -18.65 -6.95 -14.41
C ASP A 467 -17.62 -7.91 -15.05
N HIS A 468 -16.65 -7.38 -15.78
CA HIS A 468 -15.63 -8.16 -16.48
C HIS A 468 -14.28 -8.25 -15.75
N ILE A 469 -14.15 -7.64 -14.56
CA ILE A 469 -12.92 -7.71 -13.78
C ILE A 469 -12.71 -9.11 -13.21
N LYS A 470 -11.48 -9.66 -13.40
CA LYS A 470 -11.09 -11.00 -12.92
C LYS A 470 -9.69 -11.00 -12.30
N ASP A 471 -9.59 -11.59 -11.11
CA ASP A 471 -8.34 -11.97 -10.46
C ASP A 471 -7.96 -13.40 -10.91
N MET A 472 -7.09 -13.52 -11.90
CA MET A 472 -6.76 -14.80 -12.52
C MET A 472 -5.79 -15.65 -11.67
N ALA A 473 -5.00 -14.99 -10.80
CA ALA A 473 -3.99 -15.66 -10.00
C ALA A 473 -4.60 -16.59 -8.94
N THR A 474 -4.05 -17.81 -8.84
CA THR A 474 -4.38 -18.82 -7.82
C THR A 474 -3.12 -19.18 -7.02
N PHE A 475 -3.27 -20.01 -5.97
CA PHE A 475 -2.09 -20.51 -5.23
C PHE A 475 -1.23 -21.48 -6.06
N GLU A 476 -1.82 -22.17 -7.03
CA GLU A 476 -1.11 -23.03 -7.98
C GLU A 476 -0.38 -22.18 -9.05
N ASN A 477 -1.08 -21.18 -9.61
CA ASN A 477 -0.59 -20.26 -10.64
C ASN A 477 -0.61 -18.80 -10.13
N PRO A 478 0.30 -18.43 -9.20
CA PRO A 478 0.21 -17.15 -8.48
C PRO A 478 0.62 -15.93 -9.31
N HIS A 479 1.16 -16.11 -10.50
CA HIS A 479 1.68 -15.02 -11.34
C HIS A 479 0.80 -14.72 -12.57
N GLU A 480 -0.45 -15.20 -12.57
CA GLU A 480 -1.42 -14.86 -13.61
C GLU A 480 -1.90 -13.42 -13.45
N LEU A 481 -1.79 -12.63 -14.51
CA LEU A 481 -2.19 -11.22 -14.49
C LEU A 481 -3.72 -11.07 -14.43
N ALA A 482 -4.18 -10.12 -13.66
CA ALA A 482 -5.60 -9.74 -13.64
C ALA A 482 -6.05 -9.20 -15.00
N SER A 483 -7.33 -9.35 -15.31
CA SER A 483 -7.93 -8.91 -16.57
C SER A 483 -9.20 -8.06 -16.34
N GLY A 484 -9.66 -7.37 -17.39
CA GLY A 484 -10.87 -6.57 -17.39
C GLY A 484 -10.64 -5.06 -17.33
N PHE A 485 -9.43 -4.58 -17.02
CA PHE A 485 -9.10 -3.15 -17.14
C PHE A 485 -8.77 -2.82 -18.60
N ASP A 486 -9.65 -2.04 -19.26
CA ASP A 486 -9.47 -1.64 -20.65
C ASP A 486 -8.38 -0.60 -20.81
N ARG A 487 -8.41 0.45 -19.95
CA ARG A 487 -7.39 1.50 -19.91
C ARG A 487 -6.80 1.63 -18.51
N VAL A 488 -5.48 1.76 -18.48
CA VAL A 488 -4.73 2.20 -17.30
C VAL A 488 -3.86 3.38 -17.73
N ILE A 489 -4.24 4.56 -17.30
CA ILE A 489 -3.58 5.82 -17.59
C ILE A 489 -2.82 6.24 -16.34
N ILE A 490 -1.54 6.56 -16.48
CA ILE A 490 -0.66 7.00 -15.40
C ILE A 490 0.03 8.28 -15.86
N ASN A 491 -0.06 9.35 -15.06
CA ASN A 491 0.50 10.66 -15.42
C ASN A 491 0.12 11.08 -16.86
N GLY A 492 -1.13 10.84 -17.27
CA GLY A 492 -1.67 11.19 -18.58
C GLY A 492 -1.18 10.33 -19.76
N LYS A 493 -0.58 9.15 -19.51
CA LYS A 493 -0.12 8.23 -20.55
C LYS A 493 -0.75 6.85 -20.38
N ASN A 494 -1.19 6.24 -21.49
CA ASN A 494 -1.71 4.88 -21.47
C ASN A 494 -0.57 3.88 -21.21
N VAL A 495 -0.56 3.24 -20.05
CA VAL A 495 0.29 2.09 -19.73
C VAL A 495 -0.36 0.79 -20.19
N ARG A 496 -1.69 0.78 -20.20
CA ARG A 496 -2.51 -0.31 -20.76
C ARG A 496 -3.60 0.29 -21.64
N SER A 497 -3.82 -0.30 -22.82
CA SER A 497 -4.79 0.15 -23.81
C SER A 497 -5.46 -1.06 -24.44
N GLU A 498 -6.80 -1.11 -24.45
CA GLU A 498 -7.59 -2.25 -24.93
C GLU A 498 -7.18 -3.57 -24.27
N GLY A 499 -6.88 -3.50 -22.98
CA GLY A 499 -6.45 -4.66 -22.20
C GLY A 499 -4.99 -5.09 -22.41
N GLU A 500 -4.23 -4.46 -23.32
CA GLU A 500 -2.84 -4.80 -23.62
C GLU A 500 -1.85 -3.77 -23.08
N PHE A 501 -0.67 -4.21 -22.67
CA PHE A 501 0.39 -3.31 -22.21
C PHE A 501 1.01 -2.53 -23.37
N THR A 502 1.24 -1.25 -23.13
CA THR A 502 2.02 -0.39 -24.02
C THR A 502 3.51 -0.36 -23.61
N GLU A 503 4.33 0.33 -24.40
CA GLU A 503 5.74 0.58 -24.04
C GLU A 503 5.92 1.79 -23.12
N GLN A 504 4.83 2.49 -22.79
CA GLN A 504 4.89 3.70 -21.95
C GLN A 504 5.27 3.36 -20.51
N ARG A 505 6.18 4.15 -19.96
CA ARG A 505 6.66 4.05 -18.58
C ARG A 505 6.68 5.43 -17.93
N PRO A 506 5.50 6.01 -17.65
CA PRO A 506 5.36 7.37 -17.14
C PRO A 506 5.45 7.47 -15.62
N GLY A 507 5.65 6.35 -14.93
CA GLY A 507 5.72 6.32 -13.47
C GLY A 507 6.84 7.18 -12.91
N LYS A 508 6.66 7.64 -11.68
CA LYS A 508 7.59 8.56 -10.99
C LYS A 508 7.86 8.09 -9.57
N MET A 509 9.06 8.40 -9.07
CA MET A 509 9.35 8.33 -7.63
C MET A 509 8.69 9.53 -6.95
N LEU A 510 7.65 9.27 -6.18
CA LEU A 510 6.92 10.31 -5.44
C LEU A 510 7.67 10.66 -4.14
N ARG A 511 7.69 11.95 -3.82
CA ARG A 511 8.28 12.45 -2.57
C ARG A 511 7.24 13.27 -1.80
N LYS A 512 7.12 13.02 -0.51
CA LYS A 512 6.31 13.87 0.35
C LYS A 512 6.95 15.27 0.43
N ARG A 513 6.12 16.28 0.21
CA ARG A 513 6.53 17.70 0.21
C ARG A 513 6.13 18.38 1.52
#